data_a276ffc0a7e431fe1cac13fb74357917
#
_entry.id   a276ffc0a7e431fe1cac13fb74357917
#
_cell.length_a   1.000
_cell.length_b   1.000
_cell.length_c   1.000
_cell.angle_alpha   90.00
_cell.angle_beta   90.00
_cell.angle_gamma   90.00
#
_symmetry.space_group_name_H-M   'P 1'
#
loop_
_entity.id
_entity.type
_entity.pdbx_description
1 polymer ?
#
loop_
_entity_poly.entity_id
_entity_poly.type
_entity_poly.pdbx_seq_one_letter_code
_entity_poly.pdbx_strand_id
1 'polypeptide(L)'
;APGRPGSAVFPTNPLGEQHEGIATGRDVEWEPLVDFRRMDVSENTIHGAVAWAHGDEIIHSFGGNVLVYGRSMMKPLMMKPFTEVLDDLDWKQKAISCSSHNGDTEHVAAAQSLLTESEWGLMQCPLDVPLIQFGRQVRRPRRWFHTCSGEHAAILKGMRKRGMNRAGYTLPSSPWFPEYLDVLREYMNKPDWEPLRVAKDGCGFPTTSNTVDELAVMFANLAKNRDEDWIWEAMNRHPDLIGGFNRLDSTCIKAGEGKLIAKEGADGLLGLSVEHPDWPDGLGIVIKIAHGWNSQATWYVARAVLGVLGIQLRNPYPLHRQKAFIVPGIVPDKYREALEEVVTWDEWDPDRDRFSLDWKEYSEAMTR
;
A
#
# COMPACT_ATOMS: atom_id res chain seq x y z
N ALA A 1 -44.17 -19.42 -1.57
CA ALA A 1 -43.15 -18.44 -1.94
C ALA A 1 -41.94 -18.67 -1.02
N PRO A 2 -40.70 -18.92 -1.49
CA PRO A 2 -39.54 -19.03 -0.64
C PRO A 2 -39.30 -17.65 -0.01
N GLY A 3 -39.18 -17.62 1.33
CA GLY A 3 -38.86 -16.41 2.09
C GLY A 3 -37.59 -15.76 1.55
N ARG A 4 -37.61 -14.43 1.43
CA ARG A 4 -36.38 -13.65 1.14
C ARG A 4 -35.33 -14.04 2.18
N PRO A 5 -34.10 -14.34 1.80
CA PRO A 5 -33.02 -14.51 2.75
C PRO A 5 -32.99 -13.25 3.61
N GLY A 6 -33.06 -13.44 4.94
CA GLY A 6 -33.01 -12.33 5.88
C GLY A 6 -31.79 -11.45 5.54
N SER A 7 -31.99 -10.14 5.53
CA SER A 7 -30.90 -9.19 5.39
C SER A 7 -29.83 -9.57 6.41
N ALA A 8 -28.62 -9.87 5.94
CA ALA A 8 -27.51 -10.13 6.83
C ALA A 8 -27.34 -8.90 7.73
N VAL A 9 -27.65 -9.05 9.00
CA VAL A 9 -27.41 -8.00 10.00
C VAL A 9 -25.90 -8.09 10.28
N PHE A 10 -25.13 -7.16 9.72
CA PHE A 10 -23.74 -7.02 10.09
C PHE A 10 -23.67 -6.52 11.55
N PRO A 11 -22.89 -7.15 12.40
CA PRO A 11 -22.71 -6.68 13.76
C PRO A 11 -22.09 -5.26 13.74
N THR A 12 -22.58 -4.40 14.62
CA THR A 12 -22.04 -3.05 14.79
C THR A 12 -20.63 -3.06 15.34
N ASN A 13 -20.35 -3.97 16.27
CA ASN A 13 -19.00 -4.19 16.79
C ASN A 13 -18.67 -5.70 16.84
N PRO A 14 -18.00 -6.25 15.80
CA PRO A 14 -17.68 -7.67 15.75
C PRO A 14 -16.59 -8.08 16.77
N LEU A 15 -15.91 -7.14 17.42
CA LEU A 15 -14.83 -7.41 18.39
C LEU A 15 -15.35 -7.52 19.83
N GLY A 16 -16.59 -7.05 20.11
CA GLY A 16 -17.18 -7.05 21.45
C GLY A 16 -16.55 -6.05 22.41
N GLU A 17 -16.99 -6.10 23.68
CA GLU A 17 -16.59 -5.14 24.72
C GLU A 17 -15.09 -5.19 25.09
N GLN A 18 -14.37 -6.26 24.73
CA GLN A 18 -12.96 -6.43 25.05
C GLN A 18 -12.02 -5.45 24.33
N HIS A 19 -12.55 -4.71 23.36
CA HIS A 19 -11.79 -3.82 22.48
C HIS A 19 -12.45 -2.45 22.37
N GLU A 20 -12.89 -1.93 23.51
CA GLU A 20 -13.41 -0.56 23.60
C GLU A 20 -12.39 0.45 23.06
N GLY A 21 -12.86 1.42 22.28
CA GLY A 21 -12.04 2.48 21.70
C GLY A 21 -11.44 2.16 20.32
N ILE A 22 -11.59 0.92 19.80
CA ILE A 22 -11.16 0.59 18.44
C ILE A 22 -12.39 0.53 17.53
N ALA A 23 -12.47 1.46 16.60
CA ALA A 23 -13.58 1.51 15.64
C ALA A 23 -13.39 0.44 14.55
N THR A 24 -14.45 -0.31 14.24
CA THR A 24 -14.50 -1.31 13.19
C THR A 24 -15.93 -1.52 12.66
N GLY A 25 -16.04 -2.10 11.47
CA GLY A 25 -17.34 -2.39 10.88
C GLY A 25 -18.17 -1.12 10.63
N ARG A 26 -19.42 -1.06 11.10
CA ARG A 26 -20.32 0.07 10.92
C ARG A 26 -20.04 1.27 11.82
N ASP A 27 -19.30 1.05 12.90
CA ASP A 27 -19.00 2.08 13.88
C ASP A 27 -17.81 2.96 13.46
N VAL A 28 -17.21 2.70 12.28
CA VAL A 28 -16.13 3.51 11.74
C VAL A 28 -16.68 4.78 11.14
N GLU A 29 -16.28 5.91 11.71
CA GLU A 29 -16.45 7.23 11.13
C GLU A 29 -15.13 7.61 10.43
N TRP A 30 -15.17 7.62 9.09
CA TRP A 30 -14.01 7.96 8.29
C TRP A 30 -13.86 9.47 8.14
N GLU A 31 -12.64 9.97 8.29
CA GLU A 31 -12.34 11.37 8.10
C GLU A 31 -12.37 11.77 6.61
N PRO A 32 -12.83 12.98 6.25
CA PRO A 32 -12.72 13.50 4.91
C PRO A 32 -11.24 13.81 4.60
N LEU A 33 -10.69 13.26 3.52
CA LEU A 33 -9.29 13.46 3.13
C LEU A 33 -9.14 14.38 1.93
N VAL A 34 -9.98 14.23 0.93
CA VAL A 34 -9.94 14.99 -0.32
C VAL A 34 -11.36 15.29 -0.77
N ASP A 35 -11.60 16.54 -1.14
CA ASP A 35 -12.84 16.98 -1.77
C ASP A 35 -12.56 17.39 -3.23
N PHE A 36 -13.15 16.67 -4.17
CA PHE A 36 -13.05 16.96 -5.58
C PHE A 36 -14.17 17.89 -6.02
N ARG A 37 -13.80 19.06 -6.52
CA ARG A 37 -14.76 20.08 -6.96
C ARG A 37 -14.61 20.39 -8.43
N ARG A 38 -15.75 20.69 -9.02
CA ARG A 38 -15.81 21.32 -10.33
C ARG A 38 -16.42 22.70 -10.15
N MET A 39 -15.66 23.73 -10.44
CA MET A 39 -15.95 25.08 -9.97
C MET A 39 -16.16 25.07 -8.44
N ASP A 40 -17.28 25.55 -7.95
CA ASP A 40 -17.60 25.62 -6.51
C ASP A 40 -18.43 24.43 -6.00
N VAL A 41 -18.74 23.45 -6.88
CA VAL A 41 -19.57 22.30 -6.52
C VAL A 41 -18.69 21.13 -6.14
N SER A 42 -18.85 20.63 -4.92
CA SER A 42 -18.29 19.35 -4.50
C SER A 42 -18.99 18.21 -5.25
N GLU A 43 -18.21 17.46 -6.04
CA GLU A 43 -18.74 16.31 -6.78
C GLU A 43 -18.49 15.00 -6.03
N ASN A 44 -17.40 14.94 -5.26
CA ASN A 44 -17.02 13.73 -4.56
C ASN A 44 -16.09 14.05 -3.38
N THR A 45 -16.42 13.55 -2.21
CA THR A 45 -15.54 13.62 -1.03
C THR A 45 -15.00 12.23 -0.71
N ILE A 46 -13.70 12.10 -0.69
CA ILE A 46 -13.01 10.85 -0.37
C ILE A 46 -12.69 10.85 1.10
N HIS A 47 -13.12 9.76 1.77
CA HIS A 47 -12.91 9.55 3.20
C HIS A 47 -11.87 8.46 3.45
N GLY A 48 -11.23 8.52 4.61
CA GLY A 48 -10.24 7.54 5.02
C GLY A 48 -9.58 7.89 6.33
N ALA A 49 -8.32 7.49 6.46
CA ALA A 49 -7.48 7.80 7.62
C ALA A 49 -6.04 8.05 7.18
N VAL A 50 -5.33 8.89 7.90
CA VAL A 50 -3.89 9.12 7.73
C VAL A 50 -3.23 9.15 9.11
N ALA A 51 -2.19 8.35 9.28
CA ALA A 51 -1.38 8.34 10.51
C ALA A 51 0.09 8.61 10.20
N TRP A 52 0.74 9.33 11.09
CA TRP A 52 2.15 9.68 11.04
C TRP A 52 2.82 9.21 12.34
N ALA A 53 3.93 8.52 12.22
CA ALA A 53 4.74 8.07 13.36
C ALA A 53 6.21 8.45 13.17
N HIS A 54 6.88 8.75 14.27
CA HIS A 54 8.33 8.95 14.35
C HIS A 54 8.91 7.95 15.33
N GLY A 55 9.71 7.01 14.86
CA GLY A 55 10.11 5.87 15.66
C GLY A 55 8.89 5.14 16.23
N ASP A 56 8.84 4.98 17.54
CA ASP A 56 7.77 4.26 18.25
C ASP A 56 6.53 5.11 18.57
N GLU A 57 6.53 6.40 18.24
CA GLU A 57 5.51 7.35 18.68
C GLU A 57 4.63 7.83 17.52
N ILE A 58 3.31 7.84 17.75
CA ILE A 58 2.36 8.52 16.86
C ILE A 58 2.51 10.02 17.07
N ILE A 59 2.89 10.73 16.01
CA ILE A 59 3.06 12.19 16.03
C ILE A 59 1.83 12.92 15.45
N HIS A 60 1.01 12.22 14.67
CA HIS A 60 -0.25 12.74 14.16
C HIS A 60 -1.14 11.57 13.74
N SER A 61 -2.42 11.62 14.13
CA SER A 61 -3.43 10.64 13.75
C SER A 61 -4.70 11.37 13.31
N PHE A 62 -5.09 11.16 12.05
CA PHE A 62 -6.33 11.65 11.48
C PHE A 62 -7.20 10.47 11.11
N GLY A 63 -8.02 10.03 12.06
CA GLY A 63 -8.84 8.83 11.96
C GLY A 63 -8.05 7.51 12.03
N GLY A 64 -6.79 7.53 12.50
CA GLY A 64 -5.90 6.36 12.47
C GLY A 64 -6.25 5.24 13.46
N ASN A 65 -7.08 5.50 14.48
CA ASN A 65 -7.55 4.48 15.42
C ASN A 65 -8.71 3.66 14.82
N VAL A 66 -8.51 3.13 13.63
CA VAL A 66 -9.45 2.27 12.92
C VAL A 66 -8.78 0.95 12.55
N LEU A 67 -9.48 -0.16 12.77
CA LEU A 67 -8.96 -1.49 12.50
C LEU A 67 -9.06 -1.82 11.02
N VAL A 68 -7.93 -2.17 10.41
CA VAL A 68 -7.81 -2.59 9.01
C VAL A 68 -6.94 -3.82 8.88
N TYR A 69 -6.94 -4.48 7.73
CA TYR A 69 -5.96 -5.52 7.41
C TYR A 69 -4.77 -4.90 6.68
N GLY A 70 -3.54 -5.20 7.12
CA GLY A 70 -2.32 -4.64 6.52
C GLY A 70 -2.05 -5.11 5.09
N ARG A 71 -2.47 -6.34 4.76
CA ARG A 71 -2.42 -6.92 3.41
C ARG A 71 -1.04 -6.79 2.76
N SER A 72 -0.98 -6.60 1.44
CA SER A 72 0.28 -6.50 0.70
C SER A 72 1.18 -5.33 1.10
N MET A 73 0.67 -4.36 1.84
CA MET A 73 1.49 -3.29 2.42
C MET A 73 2.56 -3.84 3.36
N MET A 74 2.28 -4.97 4.02
CA MET A 74 3.15 -5.61 5.01
C MET A 74 4.31 -6.42 4.43
N LYS A 75 4.43 -6.57 3.11
CA LYS A 75 5.44 -7.44 2.48
C LYS A 75 6.88 -7.15 2.86
N PRO A 76 7.34 -5.90 3.02
CA PRO A 76 8.68 -5.65 3.55
C PRO A 76 8.91 -6.30 4.93
N LEU A 77 7.90 -6.24 5.81
CA LEU A 77 7.97 -6.89 7.13
C LEU A 77 7.84 -8.42 7.06
N MET A 78 7.03 -8.92 6.11
CA MET A 78 6.90 -10.37 5.90
C MET A 78 8.20 -11.02 5.41
N MET A 79 9.09 -10.26 4.78
CA MET A 79 10.41 -10.75 4.36
C MET A 79 11.45 -10.76 5.48
N LYS A 80 11.26 -9.99 6.56
CA LYS A 80 12.24 -9.89 7.68
C LYS A 80 12.71 -11.25 8.23
N PRO A 81 11.84 -12.26 8.46
CA PRO A 81 12.29 -13.57 8.95
C PRO A 81 13.25 -14.29 8.00
N PHE A 82 13.36 -13.85 6.76
CA PHE A 82 14.14 -14.53 5.72
C PHE A 82 15.33 -13.71 5.21
N THR A 83 15.53 -12.47 5.67
CA THR A 83 16.56 -11.58 5.12
C THR A 83 17.96 -12.17 5.18
N GLU A 84 18.33 -12.84 6.28
CA GLU A 84 19.63 -13.48 6.44
C GLU A 84 19.84 -14.61 5.42
N VAL A 85 18.87 -15.54 5.32
CA VAL A 85 19.02 -16.71 4.43
C VAL A 85 18.82 -16.38 2.95
N LEU A 86 18.26 -15.23 2.63
CA LEU A 86 18.06 -14.71 1.28
C LEU A 86 19.09 -13.65 0.88
N ASP A 87 20.13 -13.44 1.67
CA ASP A 87 21.16 -12.42 1.40
C ASP A 87 21.97 -12.68 0.13
N ASP A 88 22.11 -13.93 -0.29
CA ASP A 88 22.76 -14.34 -1.53
C ASP A 88 21.95 -14.11 -2.81
N LEU A 89 20.71 -13.62 -2.71
CA LEU A 89 19.90 -13.27 -3.87
C LEU A 89 20.47 -12.04 -4.60
N ASP A 90 20.28 -12.00 -5.92
CA ASP A 90 20.51 -10.77 -6.65
C ASP A 90 19.47 -9.68 -6.31
N TRP A 91 19.78 -8.43 -6.67
CA TRP A 91 18.96 -7.29 -6.30
C TRP A 91 17.54 -7.31 -6.90
N LYS A 92 17.37 -7.90 -8.08
CA LYS A 92 16.04 -8.07 -8.70
C LYS A 92 15.23 -9.12 -7.96
N GLN A 93 15.85 -10.21 -7.54
CA GLN A 93 15.21 -11.23 -6.71
C GLN A 93 14.82 -10.69 -5.33
N LYS A 94 15.69 -9.89 -4.71
CA LYS A 94 15.40 -9.20 -3.45
C LYS A 94 14.22 -8.24 -3.61
N ALA A 95 14.21 -7.40 -4.63
CA ALA A 95 13.13 -6.44 -4.87
C ALA A 95 11.78 -7.13 -5.14
N ILE A 96 11.77 -8.13 -6.05
CA ILE A 96 10.51 -8.82 -6.40
C ILE A 96 9.90 -9.58 -5.22
N SER A 97 10.69 -9.94 -4.20
CA SER A 97 10.19 -10.59 -2.99
C SER A 97 9.27 -9.68 -2.15
N CYS A 98 9.46 -8.34 -2.23
CA CYS A 98 8.64 -7.35 -1.55
C CYS A 98 7.50 -6.79 -2.43
N SER A 99 7.27 -7.34 -3.61
CA SER A 99 6.45 -6.73 -4.67
C SER A 99 4.96 -7.05 -4.58
N SER A 100 4.18 -6.13 -5.15
CA SER A 100 2.82 -6.39 -5.64
C SER A 100 2.77 -5.94 -7.10
N HIS A 101 3.38 -6.73 -7.98
CA HIS A 101 3.76 -6.34 -9.34
C HIS A 101 2.64 -6.43 -10.38
N ASN A 102 2.82 -5.72 -11.49
CA ASN A 102 1.86 -5.68 -12.59
C ASN A 102 1.83 -6.97 -13.44
N GLY A 103 2.75 -7.90 -13.24
CA GLY A 103 2.81 -9.16 -13.99
C GLY A 103 3.38 -9.03 -15.40
N ASP A 104 4.20 -8.00 -15.68
CA ASP A 104 4.92 -7.90 -16.95
C ASP A 104 6.09 -8.90 -17.04
N THR A 105 6.73 -8.95 -18.21
CA THR A 105 7.74 -9.97 -18.51
C THR A 105 8.90 -9.95 -17.50
N GLU A 106 9.35 -8.78 -17.10
CA GLU A 106 10.47 -8.65 -16.16
C GLU A 106 10.06 -9.10 -14.74
N HIS A 107 8.86 -8.73 -14.29
CA HIS A 107 8.31 -9.21 -13.02
C HIS A 107 8.21 -10.73 -12.97
N VAL A 108 7.62 -11.33 -14.00
CA VAL A 108 7.45 -12.79 -14.08
C VAL A 108 8.81 -13.49 -14.11
N ALA A 109 9.77 -12.99 -14.88
CA ALA A 109 11.11 -13.56 -14.93
C ALA A 109 11.83 -13.49 -13.58
N ALA A 110 11.77 -12.35 -12.89
CA ALA A 110 12.36 -12.19 -11.57
C ALA A 110 11.70 -13.11 -10.53
N ALA A 111 10.37 -13.20 -10.51
CA ALA A 111 9.67 -14.10 -9.60
C ALA A 111 9.98 -15.58 -9.88
N GLN A 112 10.02 -16.00 -11.13
CA GLN A 112 10.35 -17.38 -11.52
C GLN A 112 11.78 -17.76 -11.14
N SER A 113 12.74 -16.83 -11.21
CA SER A 113 14.15 -17.07 -10.87
C SER A 113 14.38 -17.42 -9.40
N LEU A 114 13.41 -17.15 -8.53
CA LEU A 114 13.48 -17.50 -7.10
C LEU A 114 13.36 -19.02 -6.85
N LEU A 115 12.68 -19.75 -7.72
CA LEU A 115 12.42 -21.18 -7.59
C LEU A 115 12.93 -21.95 -8.80
N THR A 116 13.29 -23.21 -8.59
CA THR A 116 13.54 -24.13 -9.71
C THR A 116 12.23 -24.52 -10.37
N GLU A 117 12.26 -24.92 -11.64
CA GLU A 117 11.05 -25.34 -12.36
C GLU A 117 10.30 -26.47 -11.66
N SER A 118 11.01 -27.39 -11.03
CA SER A 118 10.42 -28.49 -10.25
C SER A 118 9.64 -28.00 -9.01
N GLU A 119 9.92 -26.79 -8.53
CA GLU A 119 9.26 -26.19 -7.37
C GLU A 119 8.07 -25.32 -7.75
N TRP A 120 7.91 -24.97 -9.03
CA TRP A 120 6.82 -24.09 -9.48
C TRP A 120 5.43 -24.59 -9.12
N GLY A 121 5.27 -25.91 -9.05
CA GLY A 121 4.02 -26.56 -8.61
C GLY A 121 3.64 -26.31 -7.16
N LEU A 122 4.56 -25.82 -6.32
CA LEU A 122 4.30 -25.49 -4.91
C LEU A 122 3.54 -24.19 -4.73
N MET A 123 3.55 -23.30 -5.72
CA MET A 123 2.91 -22.00 -5.67
C MET A 123 1.40 -22.14 -5.44
N GLN A 124 0.87 -21.45 -4.41
CA GLN A 124 -0.55 -21.50 -4.05
C GLN A 124 -1.29 -20.17 -4.29
N CYS A 125 -0.61 -19.11 -4.76
CA CYS A 125 -1.34 -17.93 -5.16
C CYS A 125 -2.33 -18.24 -6.30
N PRO A 126 -3.45 -17.52 -6.41
CA PRO A 126 -4.43 -17.73 -7.47
C PRO A 126 -3.85 -17.61 -8.88
N LEU A 127 -4.58 -18.13 -9.85
CA LEU A 127 -4.31 -17.85 -11.27
C LEU A 127 -4.70 -16.40 -11.56
N ASP A 128 -3.87 -15.69 -12.34
CA ASP A 128 -4.17 -14.31 -12.69
C ASP A 128 -3.80 -13.99 -14.14
N VAL A 129 -4.31 -12.86 -14.59
CA VAL A 129 -4.07 -12.27 -15.92
C VAL A 129 -3.63 -10.83 -15.69
N PRO A 130 -2.46 -10.41 -16.20
CA PRO A 130 -2.00 -9.04 -16.03
C PRO A 130 -2.87 -8.07 -16.83
N LEU A 131 -3.77 -7.38 -16.13
CA LEU A 131 -4.76 -6.48 -16.74
C LEU A 131 -4.12 -5.29 -17.45
N ILE A 132 -2.97 -4.81 -16.98
CA ILE A 132 -2.30 -3.64 -17.52
C ILE A 132 -1.65 -3.94 -18.88
N GLN A 133 -0.98 -5.10 -19.01
CA GLN A 133 -0.25 -5.45 -20.23
C GLN A 133 -1.10 -6.21 -21.24
N PHE A 134 -1.85 -7.19 -20.78
CA PHE A 134 -2.48 -8.17 -21.67
C PHE A 134 -4.01 -8.13 -21.61
N GLY A 135 -4.58 -7.67 -20.48
CA GLY A 135 -6.01 -7.58 -20.32
C GLY A 135 -6.72 -8.90 -20.68
N ARG A 136 -7.80 -8.78 -21.45
CA ARG A 136 -8.59 -9.93 -21.88
C ARG A 136 -7.93 -10.77 -23.01
N GLN A 137 -6.80 -10.32 -23.54
CA GLN A 137 -6.10 -11.04 -24.62
C GLN A 137 -5.33 -12.25 -24.10
N VAL A 138 -4.99 -12.30 -22.81
CA VAL A 138 -4.33 -13.45 -22.23
C VAL A 138 -5.33 -14.59 -22.08
N ARG A 139 -5.17 -15.62 -22.92
CA ARG A 139 -6.06 -16.79 -22.92
C ARG A 139 -5.76 -17.82 -21.83
N ARG A 140 -4.57 -17.77 -21.23
CA ARG A 140 -4.11 -18.74 -20.23
C ARG A 140 -3.57 -18.00 -19.02
N PRO A 141 -4.38 -17.83 -17.96
CA PRO A 141 -3.90 -17.29 -16.70
C PRO A 141 -2.85 -18.23 -16.08
N ARG A 142 -1.86 -17.66 -15.42
CA ARG A 142 -0.81 -18.40 -14.69
C ARG A 142 -0.61 -17.79 -13.33
N ARG A 143 -0.19 -18.60 -12.35
CA ARG A 143 0.12 -18.12 -10.98
C ARG A 143 1.23 -17.05 -10.99
N TRP A 144 2.18 -17.15 -11.91
CA TRP A 144 3.28 -16.18 -12.04
C TRP A 144 2.82 -14.76 -12.43
N PHE A 145 1.64 -14.63 -13.02
CA PHE A 145 1.03 -13.32 -13.29
C PHE A 145 0.42 -12.69 -12.06
N HIS A 146 0.14 -13.47 -11.00
CA HIS A 146 -0.42 -12.93 -9.79
C HIS A 146 0.51 -11.90 -9.17
N THR A 147 -0.05 -10.78 -8.75
CA THR A 147 0.68 -9.64 -8.18
C THR A 147 1.58 -10.01 -6.99
N CYS A 148 1.27 -11.09 -6.26
CA CYS A 148 2.03 -11.58 -5.10
C CYS A 148 2.98 -12.76 -5.42
N SER A 149 3.16 -13.13 -6.69
CA SER A 149 3.95 -14.33 -7.03
C SER A 149 5.41 -14.26 -6.58
N GLY A 150 6.01 -13.06 -6.59
CA GLY A 150 7.37 -12.84 -6.10
C GLY A 150 7.52 -13.14 -4.60
N GLU A 151 6.60 -12.64 -3.79
CA GLU A 151 6.55 -12.91 -2.35
C GLU A 151 6.35 -14.41 -2.04
N HIS A 152 5.39 -15.05 -2.72
CA HIS A 152 5.16 -16.49 -2.57
C HIS A 152 6.42 -17.31 -2.89
N ALA A 153 7.09 -16.99 -3.99
CA ALA A 153 8.33 -17.66 -4.39
C ALA A 153 9.47 -17.42 -3.39
N ALA A 154 9.60 -16.21 -2.86
CA ALA A 154 10.63 -15.85 -1.89
C ALA A 154 10.42 -16.56 -0.55
N ILE A 155 9.20 -16.60 -0.03
CA ILE A 155 8.89 -17.34 1.21
C ILE A 155 9.18 -18.84 1.03
N LEU A 156 8.73 -19.45 -0.07
CA LEU A 156 9.05 -20.86 -0.36
C LEU A 156 10.55 -21.12 -0.45
N LYS A 157 11.33 -20.20 -1.05
CA LYS A 157 12.79 -20.29 -1.11
C LYS A 157 13.43 -20.14 0.27
N GLY A 158 13.00 -19.16 1.05
CA GLY A 158 13.49 -18.92 2.41
C GLY A 158 13.22 -20.12 3.32
N MET A 159 12.00 -20.65 3.30
CA MET A 159 11.63 -21.86 4.04
C MET A 159 12.49 -23.06 3.63
N ARG A 160 12.76 -23.25 2.33
CA ARG A 160 13.65 -24.31 1.87
C ARG A 160 15.05 -24.17 2.45
N LYS A 161 15.64 -22.97 2.39
CA LYS A 161 16.97 -22.70 2.90
C LYS A 161 17.09 -22.93 4.41
N ARG A 162 16.01 -22.70 5.13
CA ARG A 162 15.92 -22.95 6.58
C ARG A 162 15.47 -24.38 6.94
N GLY A 163 15.27 -25.25 5.96
CA GLY A 163 14.82 -26.62 6.20
C GLY A 163 13.39 -26.74 6.76
N MET A 164 12.57 -25.70 6.59
CA MET A 164 11.19 -25.66 7.05
C MET A 164 10.26 -26.49 6.15
N ASN A 165 9.23 -27.10 6.74
CA ASN A 165 8.18 -27.75 5.97
C ASN A 165 7.37 -26.72 5.19
N ARG A 166 7.33 -26.85 3.86
CA ARG A 166 6.64 -25.94 2.95
C ARG A 166 5.19 -26.32 2.68
N ALA A 167 4.73 -27.48 3.14
CA ALA A 167 3.31 -27.85 3.02
C ALA A 167 2.46 -26.87 3.82
N GLY A 168 1.40 -26.33 3.19
CA GLY A 168 0.54 -25.35 3.85
C GLY A 168 1.24 -24.02 4.21
N TYR A 169 2.25 -23.60 3.46
CA TYR A 169 3.02 -22.39 3.73
C TYR A 169 2.18 -21.10 3.76
N THR A 170 0.97 -21.14 3.23
CA THR A 170 0.00 -20.02 3.27
C THR A 170 -0.94 -20.07 4.48
N LEU A 171 -0.77 -21.03 5.39
CA LEU A 171 -1.62 -21.17 6.57
C LEU A 171 -1.01 -20.44 7.79
N PRO A 172 -1.83 -19.95 8.73
CA PRO A 172 -1.32 -19.41 9.99
C PRO A 172 -0.52 -20.41 10.83
N SER A 173 -0.70 -21.72 10.59
CA SER A 173 0.08 -22.79 11.22
C SER A 173 1.44 -23.04 10.57
N SER A 174 1.79 -22.34 9.51
CA SER A 174 3.10 -22.44 8.87
C SER A 174 4.20 -21.94 9.81
N PRO A 175 5.37 -22.60 9.88
CA PRO A 175 6.42 -22.29 10.85
C PRO A 175 7.01 -20.87 10.73
N TRP A 176 6.88 -20.20 9.58
CA TRP A 176 7.35 -18.83 9.40
C TRP A 176 6.40 -17.77 9.98
N PHE A 177 5.10 -18.09 10.10
CA PHE A 177 4.10 -17.10 10.49
C PHE A 177 4.25 -16.59 11.94
N PRO A 178 4.53 -17.44 12.95
CA PRO A 178 4.86 -16.94 14.29
C PRO A 178 6.05 -15.99 14.32
N GLU A 179 7.11 -16.26 13.54
CA GLU A 179 8.27 -15.38 13.45
C GLU A 179 7.91 -14.03 12.80
N TYR A 180 7.01 -14.03 11.82
CA TYR A 180 6.47 -12.79 11.29
C TYR A 180 5.68 -12.01 12.35
N LEU A 181 4.90 -12.67 13.20
CA LEU A 181 4.22 -11.99 14.32
C LEU A 181 5.23 -11.37 15.30
N ASP A 182 6.37 -12.03 15.54
CA ASP A 182 7.44 -11.47 16.38
C ASP A 182 8.05 -10.21 15.73
N VAL A 183 8.25 -10.20 14.42
CA VAL A 183 8.64 -8.99 13.69
C VAL A 183 7.63 -7.86 13.87
N LEU A 184 6.33 -8.15 13.81
CA LEU A 184 5.31 -7.11 14.01
C LEU A 184 5.36 -6.55 15.44
N ARG A 185 5.54 -7.40 16.45
CA ARG A 185 5.69 -6.98 17.85
C ARG A 185 6.90 -6.06 18.04
N GLU A 186 8.03 -6.45 17.45
CA GLU A 186 9.27 -5.66 17.48
C GLU A 186 9.07 -4.30 16.79
N TYR A 187 8.52 -4.29 15.58
CA TYR A 187 8.35 -3.07 14.77
C TYR A 187 7.25 -2.13 15.30
N MET A 188 6.38 -2.60 16.18
CA MET A 188 5.44 -1.78 16.95
C MET A 188 5.93 -1.40 18.32
N ASN A 189 7.06 -1.96 18.78
CA ASN A 189 7.51 -1.91 20.17
C ASN A 189 6.42 -2.37 21.17
N LYS A 190 5.70 -3.44 20.83
CA LYS A 190 4.61 -4.03 21.62
C LYS A 190 4.84 -5.54 21.80
N PRO A 191 5.70 -5.96 22.75
CA PRO A 191 6.11 -7.37 22.89
C PRO A 191 4.95 -8.33 23.19
N ASP A 192 3.90 -7.84 23.83
CA ASP A 192 2.72 -8.65 24.21
C ASP A 192 1.56 -8.52 23.22
N TRP A 193 1.78 -7.86 22.06
CA TRP A 193 0.73 -7.67 21.08
C TRP A 193 0.32 -8.99 20.42
N GLU A 194 -0.99 -9.16 20.26
CA GLU A 194 -1.60 -10.23 19.49
C GLU A 194 -2.61 -9.64 18.49
N PRO A 195 -2.68 -10.18 17.26
CA PRO A 195 -3.64 -9.69 16.29
C PRO A 195 -5.08 -9.99 16.75
N LEU A 196 -5.95 -8.99 16.77
CA LEU A 196 -7.38 -9.19 17.07
C LEU A 196 -8.05 -10.16 16.09
N ARG A 197 -7.59 -10.15 14.85
CA ARG A 197 -8.04 -11.06 13.80
C ARG A 197 -6.87 -11.39 12.86
N VAL A 198 -6.89 -12.63 12.39
CA VAL A 198 -6.08 -13.09 11.27
C VAL A 198 -7.04 -13.58 10.20
N ALA A 199 -6.95 -13.00 9.00
CA ALA A 199 -7.79 -13.37 7.86
C ALA A 199 -6.92 -13.94 6.73
N LYS A 200 -7.57 -14.61 5.78
CA LYS A 200 -6.94 -15.02 4.53
C LYS A 200 -7.01 -13.88 3.51
N ASP A 201 -5.87 -13.42 3.03
CA ASP A 201 -5.80 -12.44 1.95
C ASP A 201 -6.19 -13.04 0.59
N GLY A 202 -6.43 -12.19 -0.39
CA GLY A 202 -6.74 -12.61 -1.76
C GLY A 202 -5.67 -13.47 -2.41
N CYS A 203 -4.40 -13.30 -2.04
CA CYS A 203 -3.30 -14.15 -2.51
C CYS A 203 -3.18 -15.49 -1.77
N GLY A 204 -3.89 -15.65 -0.66
CA GLY A 204 -3.88 -16.86 0.16
C GLY A 204 -3.08 -16.77 1.44
N PHE A 205 -2.20 -15.80 1.62
CA PHE A 205 -1.45 -15.59 2.86
C PHE A 205 -2.34 -15.11 4.01
N PRO A 206 -1.97 -15.40 5.27
CA PRO A 206 -2.61 -14.79 6.41
C PRO A 206 -2.26 -13.29 6.48
N THR A 207 -3.25 -12.48 6.78
CA THR A 207 -3.09 -11.05 7.03
C THR A 207 -3.65 -10.69 8.39
N THR A 208 -2.91 -9.87 9.15
CA THR A 208 -3.28 -9.44 10.49
C THR A 208 -4.10 -8.16 10.44
N SER A 209 -5.00 -8.02 11.41
CA SER A 209 -5.68 -6.76 11.67
C SER A 209 -4.83 -5.88 12.57
N ASN A 210 -4.68 -4.62 12.18
CA ASN A 210 -3.95 -3.59 12.90
C ASN A 210 -4.69 -2.26 12.78
N THR A 211 -4.49 -1.33 13.70
CA THR A 211 -4.94 0.03 13.48
C THR A 211 -4.02 0.74 12.47
N VAL A 212 -4.53 1.76 11.79
CA VAL A 212 -3.70 2.56 10.87
C VAL A 212 -2.54 3.23 11.63
N ASP A 213 -2.76 3.60 12.89
CA ASP A 213 -1.71 4.11 13.79
C ASP A 213 -0.60 3.07 14.02
N GLU A 214 -0.95 1.82 14.35
CA GLU A 214 0.04 0.74 14.51
C GLU A 214 0.85 0.50 13.23
N LEU A 215 0.19 0.54 12.09
CA LEU A 215 0.86 0.40 10.80
C LEU A 215 1.84 1.55 10.55
N ALA A 216 1.52 2.79 10.96
CA ALA A 216 2.42 3.93 10.82
C ALA A 216 3.69 3.77 11.67
N VAL A 217 3.56 3.26 12.90
CA VAL A 217 4.72 2.94 13.77
C VAL A 217 5.61 1.88 13.12
N MET A 218 5.04 0.82 12.56
CA MET A 218 5.84 -0.20 11.87
C MET A 218 6.62 0.38 10.68
N PHE A 219 6.00 1.28 9.91
CA PHE A 219 6.66 1.94 8.78
C PHE A 219 7.72 2.97 9.22
N ALA A 220 7.55 3.64 10.37
CA ALA A 220 8.58 4.47 10.97
C ALA A 220 9.81 3.62 11.35
N ASN A 221 9.59 2.48 11.98
CA ASN A 221 10.65 1.56 12.35
C ASN A 221 11.32 0.87 11.14
N LEU A 222 10.62 0.70 10.02
CA LEU A 222 11.27 0.30 8.76
C LEU A 222 12.28 1.37 8.28
N ALA A 223 11.96 2.66 8.41
CA ALA A 223 12.89 3.73 8.07
C ALA A 223 14.05 3.85 9.07
N LYS A 224 13.78 3.68 10.38
CA LYS A 224 14.79 3.66 11.43
C LYS A 224 15.83 2.56 11.23
N ASN A 225 15.35 1.35 10.92
CA ASN A 225 16.14 0.14 10.80
C ASN A 225 16.54 -0.18 9.33
N ARG A 226 16.58 0.83 8.46
CA ARG A 226 16.80 0.67 7.01
C ARG A 226 18.12 0.01 6.62
N ASP A 227 19.12 0.13 7.49
CA ASP A 227 20.48 -0.39 7.25
C ASP A 227 20.69 -1.79 7.85
N GLU A 228 19.69 -2.39 8.49
CA GLU A 228 19.83 -3.70 9.15
C GLU A 228 19.83 -4.87 8.15
N ASP A 229 19.20 -4.69 7.00
CA ASP A 229 19.11 -5.70 5.96
C ASP A 229 18.96 -5.08 4.56
N TRP A 230 18.79 -5.93 3.56
CA TRP A 230 18.77 -5.54 2.15
C TRP A 230 17.43 -4.95 1.66
N ILE A 231 16.36 -4.94 2.47
CA ILE A 231 15.00 -4.58 1.99
C ILE A 231 14.95 -3.16 1.46
N TRP A 232 15.45 -2.19 2.25
CA TRP A 232 15.46 -0.79 1.84
C TRP A 232 16.22 -0.56 0.54
N GLU A 233 17.42 -1.13 0.46
CA GLU A 233 18.28 -0.99 -0.72
C GLU A 233 17.67 -1.68 -1.95
N ALA A 234 17.12 -2.89 -1.80
CA ALA A 234 16.51 -3.62 -2.90
C ALA A 234 15.31 -2.89 -3.52
N MET A 235 14.44 -2.33 -2.67
CA MET A 235 13.28 -1.57 -3.13
C MET A 235 13.69 -0.28 -3.86
N ASN A 236 14.74 0.40 -3.38
CA ASN A 236 15.27 1.61 -4.02
C ASN A 236 16.04 1.33 -5.30
N ARG A 237 16.77 0.21 -5.40
CA ARG A 237 17.51 -0.17 -6.62
C ARG A 237 16.59 -0.57 -7.77
N HIS A 238 15.47 -1.20 -7.47
CA HIS A 238 14.55 -1.72 -8.47
C HIS A 238 13.08 -1.34 -8.17
N PRO A 239 12.79 -0.03 -8.10
CA PRO A 239 11.45 0.44 -7.74
C PRO A 239 10.35 -0.06 -8.72
N ASP A 240 10.70 -0.24 -10.01
CA ASP A 240 9.77 -0.76 -11.00
C ASP A 240 9.39 -2.23 -10.78
N LEU A 241 10.21 -2.99 -10.03
CA LEU A 241 9.87 -4.36 -9.66
C LEU A 241 8.93 -4.44 -8.46
N ILE A 242 8.71 -3.35 -7.71
CA ILE A 242 7.82 -3.34 -6.54
C ILE A 242 6.35 -3.33 -6.97
N GLY A 243 5.98 -2.43 -7.85
CA GLY A 243 4.63 -2.34 -8.43
C GLY A 243 4.67 -2.38 -9.95
N GLY A 244 5.43 -1.48 -10.55
CA GLY A 244 5.60 -1.35 -11.99
C GLY A 244 5.11 0.00 -12.53
N PHE A 245 4.91 0.03 -13.84
CA PHE A 245 4.46 1.24 -14.52
C PHE A 245 3.09 1.71 -13.98
N ASN A 246 2.97 3.00 -13.70
CA ASN A 246 1.78 3.64 -13.13
C ASN A 246 1.33 3.09 -11.76
N ARG A 247 2.22 2.45 -11.01
CA ARG A 247 1.94 2.08 -9.63
C ARG A 247 2.44 3.15 -8.68
N LEU A 248 1.63 3.42 -7.66
CA LEU A 248 1.90 4.52 -6.72
C LEU A 248 3.14 4.25 -5.87
N ASP A 249 3.31 3.03 -5.36
CA ASP A 249 4.49 2.65 -4.58
C ASP A 249 5.79 2.83 -5.40
N SER A 250 5.84 2.32 -6.62
CA SER A 250 7.01 2.51 -7.52
C SER A 250 7.28 3.99 -7.81
N THR A 251 6.23 4.79 -7.98
CA THR A 251 6.36 6.23 -8.24
C THR A 251 6.88 6.97 -7.01
N CYS A 252 6.37 6.63 -5.82
CA CYS A 252 6.85 7.22 -4.56
C CYS A 252 8.33 6.91 -4.33
N ILE A 253 8.74 5.63 -4.48
CA ILE A 253 10.14 5.23 -4.27
C ILE A 253 11.07 6.00 -5.20
N LYS A 254 10.72 6.12 -6.48
CA LYS A 254 11.52 6.90 -7.45
C LYS A 254 11.62 8.38 -7.05
N ALA A 255 10.51 8.99 -6.61
CA ALA A 255 10.50 10.38 -6.19
C ALA A 255 11.32 10.64 -4.92
N GLY A 256 11.49 9.62 -4.08
CA GLY A 256 12.27 9.69 -2.84
C GLY A 256 13.78 9.64 -3.03
N GLU A 257 14.27 9.30 -4.23
CA GLU A 257 15.70 9.31 -4.57
C GLU A 257 16.60 8.60 -3.53
N GLY A 258 16.17 7.42 -3.06
CA GLY A 258 16.86 6.62 -2.06
C GLY A 258 16.45 6.88 -0.60
N LYS A 259 15.68 7.93 -0.33
CA LYS A 259 15.24 8.33 1.02
C LYS A 259 13.84 7.83 1.39
N LEU A 260 13.23 7.02 0.55
CA LEU A 260 11.86 6.58 0.73
C LEU A 260 11.69 5.15 0.21
N ILE A 261 11.00 4.33 0.98
CA ILE A 261 10.34 3.14 0.46
C ILE A 261 8.82 3.27 0.64
N ALA A 262 8.10 2.72 -0.30
CA ALA A 262 6.64 2.75 -0.31
C ALA A 262 6.09 1.37 -0.67
N LYS A 263 4.95 1.01 -0.08
CA LYS A 263 4.27 -0.22 -0.44
C LYS A 263 2.76 -0.05 -0.43
N GLU A 264 2.15 -0.36 -1.56
CA GLU A 264 0.70 -0.42 -1.68
C GLU A 264 0.15 -1.72 -1.09
N GLY A 265 -1.01 -1.62 -0.45
CA GLY A 265 -1.88 -2.74 -0.11
C GLY A 265 -3.20 -2.63 -0.83
N ALA A 266 -3.89 -3.75 -1.04
CA ALA A 266 -5.24 -3.74 -1.57
C ALA A 266 -6.19 -2.96 -0.64
N ASP A 267 -7.30 -2.50 -1.20
CA ASP A 267 -8.32 -1.70 -0.50
C ASP A 267 -7.83 -0.31 -0.04
N GLY A 268 -7.03 0.36 -0.89
CA GLY A 268 -6.64 1.75 -0.69
C GLY A 268 -5.65 1.98 0.45
N LEU A 269 -4.71 1.06 0.63
CA LEU A 269 -3.63 1.17 1.59
C LEU A 269 -2.32 1.61 0.91
N LEU A 270 -1.62 2.52 1.55
CA LEU A 270 -0.25 2.90 1.20
C LEU A 270 0.54 3.14 2.48
N GLY A 271 1.64 2.42 2.65
CA GLY A 271 2.65 2.69 3.67
C GLY A 271 3.87 3.35 3.07
N LEU A 272 4.36 4.37 3.74
CA LEU A 272 5.54 5.16 3.40
C LEU A 272 6.53 5.11 4.57
N SER A 273 7.76 4.71 4.31
CA SER A 273 8.87 4.82 5.25
C SER A 273 9.85 5.84 4.70
N VAL A 274 10.13 6.90 5.46
CA VAL A 274 10.85 8.07 4.97
C VAL A 274 12.06 8.38 5.86
N GLU A 275 13.21 8.54 5.24
CA GLU A 275 14.38 9.17 5.86
C GLU A 275 14.24 10.69 5.70
N HIS A 276 14.13 11.40 6.84
CA HIS A 276 13.97 12.85 6.82
C HIS A 276 14.74 13.50 7.97
N PRO A 277 15.44 14.63 7.75
CA PRO A 277 16.27 15.25 8.77
C PRO A 277 15.52 15.71 10.01
N ASP A 278 14.26 16.09 9.87
CA ASP A 278 13.40 16.48 11.01
C ASP A 278 12.97 15.27 11.86
N TRP A 279 13.15 14.05 11.35
CA TRP A 279 12.67 12.81 11.95
C TRP A 279 13.77 11.74 11.96
N PRO A 280 14.84 11.93 12.75
CA PRO A 280 16.06 11.11 12.67
C PRO A 280 15.84 9.62 13.02
N ASP A 281 14.83 9.32 13.85
CA ASP A 281 14.47 7.94 14.23
C ASP A 281 13.49 7.30 13.25
N GLY A 282 13.43 7.81 12.01
CA GLY A 282 12.57 7.29 10.94
C GLY A 282 11.13 7.82 11.01
N LEU A 283 10.60 8.14 9.85
CA LEU A 283 9.23 8.62 9.68
C LEU A 283 8.40 7.56 8.94
N GLY A 284 7.27 7.19 9.53
CA GLY A 284 6.27 6.32 8.94
C GLY A 284 4.97 7.07 8.68
N ILE A 285 4.41 6.91 7.48
CA ILE A 285 3.11 7.50 7.14
C ILE A 285 2.26 6.40 6.52
N VAL A 286 1.05 6.21 7.01
CA VAL A 286 0.10 5.26 6.43
C VAL A 286 -1.17 5.97 6.03
N ILE A 287 -1.59 5.72 4.80
CA ILE A 287 -2.82 6.24 4.19
C ILE A 287 -3.77 5.07 3.99
N LYS A 288 -5.00 5.20 4.46
CA LYS A 288 -6.11 4.27 4.21
C LYS A 288 -7.28 5.02 3.60
N ILE A 289 -7.66 4.66 2.39
CA ILE A 289 -8.90 5.15 1.77
C ILE A 289 -10.06 4.24 2.20
N ALA A 290 -11.16 4.81 2.63
CA ALA A 290 -12.30 4.08 3.17
C ALA A 290 -12.89 3.07 2.17
N HIS A 291 -12.98 3.44 0.89
CA HIS A 291 -13.33 2.53 -0.20
C HIS A 291 -12.11 2.24 -1.07
N GLY A 292 -11.73 0.99 -1.21
CA GLY A 292 -10.46 0.56 -1.77
C GLY A 292 -10.27 0.72 -3.28
N TRP A 293 -11.25 1.25 -4.02
CA TRP A 293 -11.28 1.26 -5.48
C TRP A 293 -10.85 2.57 -6.12
N ASN A 294 -10.50 3.58 -5.32
CA ASN A 294 -10.09 4.89 -5.81
C ASN A 294 -8.59 5.11 -5.64
N SER A 295 -7.78 4.61 -6.58
CA SER A 295 -6.33 4.83 -6.60
C SER A 295 -5.96 6.31 -6.81
N GLN A 296 -6.82 7.09 -7.47
CA GLN A 296 -6.63 8.53 -7.64
C GLN A 296 -6.63 9.25 -6.29
N ALA A 297 -7.58 8.94 -5.41
CA ALA A 297 -7.62 9.55 -4.08
C ALA A 297 -6.37 9.24 -3.27
N THR A 298 -5.92 7.98 -3.26
CA THR A 298 -4.68 7.60 -2.57
C THR A 298 -3.48 8.39 -3.10
N TRP A 299 -3.41 8.59 -4.41
CA TRP A 299 -2.33 9.36 -5.04
C TRP A 299 -2.33 10.83 -4.63
N TYR A 300 -3.49 11.50 -4.60
CA TYR A 300 -3.59 12.89 -4.16
C TYR A 300 -3.19 13.06 -2.70
N VAL A 301 -3.61 12.16 -1.82
CA VAL A 301 -3.20 12.18 -0.41
C VAL A 301 -1.69 11.95 -0.28
N ALA A 302 -1.15 10.95 -0.99
CA ALA A 302 0.30 10.66 -1.00
C ALA A 302 1.11 11.87 -1.51
N ARG A 303 0.64 12.51 -2.58
CA ARG A 303 1.27 13.72 -3.14
C ARG A 303 1.30 14.85 -2.12
N ALA A 304 0.21 15.06 -1.39
CA ALA A 304 0.15 16.09 -0.37
C ALA A 304 1.10 15.80 0.81
N VAL A 305 1.08 14.59 1.37
CA VAL A 305 1.94 14.23 2.51
C VAL A 305 3.42 14.19 2.15
N LEU A 306 3.77 13.76 0.94
CA LEU A 306 5.17 13.78 0.47
C LEU A 306 5.60 15.19 0.06
N GLY A 307 4.70 15.98 -0.51
CA GLY A 307 4.97 17.37 -0.90
C GLY A 307 5.40 18.25 0.27
N VAL A 308 4.74 18.12 1.43
CA VAL A 308 5.14 18.88 2.64
C VAL A 308 6.50 18.45 3.20
N LEU A 309 7.00 17.27 2.81
CA LEU A 309 8.35 16.79 3.11
C LEU A 309 9.36 17.14 2.01
N GLY A 310 8.97 17.93 1.00
CA GLY A 310 9.83 18.31 -0.11
C GLY A 310 9.98 17.23 -1.20
N ILE A 311 9.23 16.12 -1.14
CA ILE A 311 9.25 15.05 -2.13
C ILE A 311 8.09 15.24 -3.10
N GLN A 312 8.39 15.55 -4.35
CA GLN A 312 7.39 15.89 -5.36
C GLN A 312 6.93 14.65 -6.14
N LEU A 313 5.65 14.34 -6.05
CA LEU A 313 5.01 13.38 -6.95
C LEU A 313 4.40 14.08 -8.14
N ARG A 314 4.57 13.50 -9.34
CA ARG A 314 3.83 13.94 -10.52
C ARG A 314 2.32 13.81 -10.30
N ASN A 315 1.54 14.68 -10.95
CA ASN A 315 0.10 14.48 -11.05
C ASN A 315 -0.17 13.33 -12.06
N PRO A 316 -0.78 12.21 -11.65
CA PRO A 316 -1.03 11.08 -12.54
C PRO A 316 -2.22 11.33 -13.47
N TYR A 317 -3.04 12.33 -13.15
CA TYR A 317 -4.31 12.60 -13.83
C TYR A 317 -4.40 14.05 -14.32
N PRO A 318 -3.46 14.51 -15.18
CA PRO A 318 -3.38 15.92 -15.59
C PRO A 318 -4.59 16.42 -16.38
N LEU A 319 -5.43 15.51 -16.86
CA LEU A 319 -6.61 15.85 -17.68
C LEU A 319 -7.92 15.93 -16.86
N HIS A 320 -7.88 15.61 -15.57
CA HIS A 320 -9.04 15.79 -14.71
C HIS A 320 -9.28 17.29 -14.47
N ARG A 321 -10.48 17.76 -14.83
CA ARG A 321 -10.91 19.13 -14.65
C ARG A 321 -11.55 19.41 -13.30
N GLN A 322 -11.35 18.49 -12.35
CA GLN A 322 -11.74 18.67 -10.96
C GLN A 322 -10.56 19.21 -10.17
N LYS A 323 -10.81 20.17 -9.29
CA LYS A 323 -9.82 20.61 -8.31
C LYS A 323 -9.90 19.70 -7.08
N ALA A 324 -8.77 19.17 -6.65
CA ALA A 324 -8.66 18.41 -5.42
C ALA A 324 -8.34 19.36 -4.26
N PHE A 325 -9.24 19.45 -3.29
CA PHE A 325 -9.02 20.17 -2.05
C PHE A 325 -8.61 19.16 -0.98
N ILE A 326 -7.36 19.26 -0.56
CA ILE A 326 -6.82 18.41 0.48
C ILE A 326 -7.24 18.95 1.85
N VAL A 327 -7.76 18.07 2.69
CA VAL A 327 -8.15 18.44 4.05
C VAL A 327 -6.89 18.64 4.90
N PRO A 328 -6.70 19.80 5.58
CA PRO A 328 -5.49 20.08 6.34
C PRO A 328 -5.20 19.08 7.47
N GLY A 329 -6.21 18.37 7.95
CA GLY A 329 -6.08 17.34 8.98
C GLY A 329 -5.21 16.15 8.60
N ILE A 330 -4.84 15.96 7.33
CA ILE A 330 -4.00 14.83 6.89
C ILE A 330 -2.51 14.98 7.24
N VAL A 331 -2.08 16.19 7.66
CA VAL A 331 -0.68 16.47 8.02
C VAL A 331 -0.58 17.01 9.46
N PRO A 332 0.55 16.78 10.15
CA PRO A 332 0.85 17.46 11.42
C PRO A 332 0.77 18.98 11.32
N ASP A 333 0.40 19.65 12.40
CA ASP A 333 0.19 21.11 12.44
C ASP A 333 1.38 21.90 11.90
N LYS A 334 2.60 21.44 12.15
CA LYS A 334 3.83 22.08 11.66
C LYS A 334 3.96 22.13 10.14
N TYR A 335 3.21 21.31 9.42
CA TYR A 335 3.23 21.23 7.95
C TYR A 335 2.01 21.88 7.29
N ARG A 336 1.09 22.48 8.03
CA ARG A 336 -0.14 23.06 7.45
C ARG A 336 0.16 24.20 6.49
N GLU A 337 1.12 25.07 6.81
CA GLU A 337 1.55 26.15 5.91
C GLU A 337 2.17 25.59 4.63
N ALA A 338 3.07 24.62 4.76
CA ALA A 338 3.66 23.94 3.61
C ALA A 338 2.61 23.20 2.75
N LEU A 339 1.54 22.69 3.37
CA LEU A 339 0.46 22.05 2.64
C LEU A 339 -0.30 23.03 1.74
N GLU A 340 -0.50 24.28 2.17
CA GLU A 340 -1.13 25.31 1.35
C GLU A 340 -0.32 25.56 0.08
N GLU A 341 1.01 25.59 0.17
CA GLU A 341 1.88 25.70 -1.00
C GLU A 341 1.81 24.47 -1.91
N VAL A 342 1.74 23.26 -1.35
CA VAL A 342 1.61 22.01 -2.13
C VAL A 342 0.31 21.95 -2.91
N VAL A 343 -0.76 22.43 -2.32
CA VAL A 343 -2.09 22.45 -2.97
C VAL A 343 -2.14 23.47 -4.11
N THR A 344 -1.39 24.57 -4.02
CA THR A 344 -1.30 25.55 -5.10
C THR A 344 -0.56 25.03 -6.33
N TRP A 345 0.26 23.99 -6.21
CA TRP A 345 0.93 23.36 -7.37
C TRP A 345 -0.01 22.64 -8.32
N ASP A 346 -1.22 22.32 -7.90
CA ASP A 346 -2.30 21.84 -8.75
C ASP A 346 -3.20 22.99 -9.22
N GLU A 347 -2.65 24.21 -9.23
CA GLU A 347 -3.44 25.39 -9.59
C GLU A 347 -4.21 25.16 -10.88
N TRP A 348 -5.49 25.22 -10.69
CA TRP A 348 -6.47 25.46 -11.70
C TRP A 348 -6.05 26.75 -12.46
N ASP A 349 -5.55 26.58 -13.67
CA ASP A 349 -5.29 27.69 -14.59
C ASP A 349 -6.64 28.21 -15.06
N PRO A 350 -7.10 29.39 -14.57
CA PRO A 350 -8.40 29.95 -14.97
C PRO A 350 -8.48 30.22 -16.46
N ASP A 351 -7.35 30.36 -17.15
CA ASP A 351 -7.30 30.53 -18.59
C ASP A 351 -7.33 29.19 -19.35
N ARG A 352 -6.83 28.12 -18.75
CA ARG A 352 -6.97 26.76 -19.24
C ARG A 352 -8.37 26.19 -18.99
N ASP A 353 -9.01 26.57 -17.89
CA ASP A 353 -10.29 26.05 -17.45
C ASP A 353 -11.45 27.00 -17.76
N ARG A 354 -11.19 28.18 -18.32
CA ARG A 354 -12.25 28.91 -18.99
C ARG A 354 -12.76 28.03 -20.11
N PHE A 355 -13.94 27.55 -19.91
CA PHE A 355 -14.74 26.85 -20.91
C PHE A 355 -15.09 27.85 -22.03
N SER A 356 -14.09 28.20 -22.81
CA SER A 356 -14.28 28.70 -24.17
C SER A 356 -14.14 27.52 -25.16
N LEU A 357 -14.55 26.33 -24.77
CA LEU A 357 -14.84 25.31 -25.76
C LEU A 357 -16.11 25.78 -26.46
N ASP A 358 -15.91 26.53 -27.52
CA ASP A 358 -16.87 26.54 -28.61
C ASP A 358 -17.07 25.06 -28.98
N TRP A 359 -18.25 24.54 -28.70
CA TRP A 359 -18.65 23.16 -29.07
C TRP A 359 -18.36 22.88 -30.54
N LYS A 360 -18.22 23.91 -31.35
CA LYS A 360 -17.85 23.88 -32.74
C LYS A 360 -16.38 23.47 -32.95
N GLU A 361 -15.44 24.03 -32.18
CA GLU A 361 -14.02 23.60 -32.20
C GLU A 361 -13.84 22.17 -31.72
N TYR A 362 -14.57 21.75 -30.70
CA TYR A 362 -14.53 20.37 -30.21
C TYR A 362 -15.09 19.39 -31.26
N SER A 363 -16.19 19.73 -31.88
CA SER A 363 -16.80 18.93 -32.95
C SER A 363 -15.89 18.81 -34.18
N GLU A 364 -15.20 19.88 -34.54
CA GLU A 364 -14.24 19.89 -35.66
C GLU A 364 -12.96 19.09 -35.36
N ALA A 365 -12.50 19.10 -34.10
CA ALA A 365 -11.34 18.30 -33.66
C ALA A 365 -11.64 16.79 -33.62
N MET A 366 -12.88 16.42 -33.33
CA MET A 366 -13.30 15.01 -33.28
C MET A 366 -13.64 14.42 -34.67
N THR A 367 -13.77 15.27 -35.71
CA THR A 367 -14.07 14.85 -37.09
C THR A 367 -12.84 14.82 -38.00
N ARG A 368 -11.67 15.20 -37.51
CA ARG A 368 -10.36 15.06 -38.16
C ARG A 368 -9.63 13.81 -37.65
#